data_cf86ff572a222215729f15f3f4675e93
#
_entry.id   cf86ff572a222215729f15f3f4675e93
#
_cell.length_a   1.000
_cell.length_b   1.000
_cell.length_c   1.000
_cell.angle_alpha   90.00
_cell.angle_beta   90.00
_cell.angle_gamma   90.00
#
_symmetry.space_group_name_H-M   'P 1'
#
loop_
_entity.id
_entity.type
_entity.pdbx_description
1 polymer ?
#
loop_
_entity_poly.entity_id
_entity_poly.type
_entity_poly.pdbx_seq_one_letter_code
_entity_poly.pdbx_strand_id
1 'polypeptide(L)'
;MAACQSALLEPPRLATATARVAATATATAEPVVLRAPTPTGEALADSNTVANVGPNPVLTIWINETSAGHEVALRAMASQFAEEHAINLELMQVSPSLLPNLVATAVLSDTLPDVILHPIEYTLGWAERGILDAAAADAIVDQIGRDTFNPAALELITVNGETAAIPSDGYQQLLIYRADWFDERGLPPPTNYDAMLTAAETLSDTTRLINSFIIPTESNLVTTHQAFEHIASANGCRLIDEKGEVLILEPACREALNFYFRIVNRYSPPGVQTDASARNAFLAGRTAMIMAPPTILPQLAGLDGEYVPICPECGPAGDNAINYLAQNSGLVTQISGADPAAPGANFGEIMALGVTRVADPEVAAVFVDYWFNEGYETWLAVETERKVPTRWGTAEEPGRYIDAWGAQPVAGSNLSLADIYGQEVVDRLRDGMAESNRWGFDQGQGALITRLYEELTFSIVLQEMLSGYFNAEDTIIELYQRITDLIPNYQYYIDPEPTATADS
;
A
#
# COMPACT_ATOMS: atom_id res chain seq x y z
N MET A 1 35.62 73.61 -13.33
CA MET A 1 34.23 73.37 -13.68
C MET A 1 34.25 72.26 -14.74
N ALA A 2 34.02 70.98 -14.37
CA ALA A 2 33.90 69.90 -15.28
C ALA A 2 32.66 69.09 -14.81
N ALA A 3 31.64 69.04 -15.65
CA ALA A 3 30.38 68.36 -15.41
C ALA A 3 30.55 66.89 -15.68
N CYS A 4 30.27 66.06 -14.68
CA CYS A 4 30.10 64.57 -14.84
C CYS A 4 28.70 64.32 -15.35
N GLN A 5 28.59 63.79 -16.56
CA GLN A 5 27.38 63.20 -17.08
C GLN A 5 27.29 61.72 -16.58
N SER A 6 26.26 61.43 -15.78
CA SER A 6 25.91 60.07 -15.38
C SER A 6 25.21 59.38 -16.54
N ALA A 7 25.81 58.33 -17.09
CA ALA A 7 25.18 57.42 -18.02
C ALA A 7 24.29 56.47 -17.25
N LEU A 8 22.98 56.50 -17.49
CA LEU A 8 22.00 55.51 -17.04
C LEU A 8 22.18 54.24 -17.87
N LEU A 9 22.64 53.18 -17.22
CA LEU A 9 22.65 51.84 -17.77
C LEU A 9 21.22 51.26 -17.76
N GLU A 10 20.66 51.03 -18.93
CA GLU A 10 19.40 50.25 -19.05
C GLU A 10 19.61 48.79 -18.57
N PRO A 11 18.64 48.22 -17.86
CA PRO A 11 18.73 46.84 -17.47
C PRO A 11 18.56 45.91 -18.69
N PRO A 12 19.23 44.75 -18.71
CA PRO A 12 19.13 43.81 -19.83
C PRO A 12 17.73 43.25 -19.92
N ARG A 13 17.14 43.27 -21.11
CA ARG A 13 15.86 42.61 -21.43
C ARG A 13 16.04 41.12 -21.31
N LEU A 14 15.35 40.49 -20.34
CA LEU A 14 15.17 39.07 -20.26
C LEU A 14 14.40 38.57 -21.51
N ALA A 15 15.07 37.79 -22.35
CA ALA A 15 14.42 37.07 -23.40
C ALA A 15 13.56 35.98 -22.77
N THR A 16 12.23 36.11 -22.90
CA THR A 16 11.28 35.08 -22.56
C THR A 16 11.45 33.91 -23.55
N ALA A 17 12.27 32.95 -23.17
CA ALA A 17 12.28 31.65 -23.83
C ALA A 17 11.04 30.89 -23.35
N THR A 18 9.99 30.91 -24.16
CA THR A 18 8.86 29.99 -24.04
C THR A 18 9.38 28.57 -24.37
N ALA A 19 9.89 27.88 -23.36
CA ALA A 19 10.08 26.45 -23.46
C ALA A 19 8.66 25.84 -23.59
N ARG A 20 8.32 25.37 -24.80
CA ARG A 20 7.25 24.38 -24.94
C ARG A 20 7.68 23.16 -24.17
N VAL A 21 7.13 22.94 -23.00
CA VAL A 21 7.11 21.67 -22.33
C VAL A 21 6.31 20.75 -23.26
N ALA A 22 7.00 19.88 -23.99
CA ALA A 22 6.37 18.75 -24.60
C ALA A 22 5.79 17.94 -23.43
N ALA A 23 4.47 17.91 -23.33
CA ALA A 23 3.78 16.98 -22.46
C ALA A 23 4.20 15.58 -22.93
N THR A 24 5.08 14.96 -22.18
CA THR A 24 5.32 13.52 -22.30
C THR A 24 4.00 12.90 -21.90
N ALA A 25 3.27 12.38 -22.86
CA ALA A 25 2.09 11.60 -22.61
C ALA A 25 2.55 10.44 -21.72
N THR A 26 2.14 10.46 -20.45
CA THR A 26 2.21 9.30 -19.58
C THR A 26 1.40 8.24 -20.32
N ALA A 27 2.06 7.19 -20.78
CA ALA A 27 1.37 6.05 -21.35
C ALA A 27 0.51 5.48 -20.23
N THR A 28 -0.79 5.74 -20.28
CA THR A 28 -1.77 5.02 -19.47
C THR A 28 -1.63 3.57 -19.87
N ALA A 29 -1.13 2.74 -18.96
CA ALA A 29 -1.10 1.31 -19.17
C ALA A 29 -2.55 0.85 -19.36
N GLU A 30 -2.86 0.37 -20.56
CA GLU A 30 -4.17 -0.23 -20.81
C GLU A 30 -4.29 -1.50 -19.97
N PRO A 31 -5.48 -1.81 -19.41
CA PRO A 31 -5.70 -3.04 -18.66
C PRO A 31 -5.43 -4.26 -19.55
N VAL A 32 -4.63 -5.20 -19.06
CA VAL A 32 -4.34 -6.45 -19.77
C VAL A 32 -5.42 -7.47 -19.43
N VAL A 33 -6.22 -7.85 -20.43
CA VAL A 33 -7.24 -8.89 -20.28
C VAL A 33 -6.59 -10.24 -20.57
N LEU A 34 -6.49 -11.08 -19.55
CA LEU A 34 -6.00 -12.44 -19.66
C LEU A 34 -7.18 -13.39 -19.91
N ARG A 35 -7.18 -14.10 -21.05
CA ARG A 35 -8.16 -15.14 -21.33
C ARG A 35 -7.47 -16.50 -21.26
N ALA A 36 -8.09 -17.47 -20.57
CA ALA A 36 -7.63 -18.83 -20.61
C ALA A 36 -7.66 -19.36 -22.06
N PRO A 37 -6.67 -20.14 -22.51
CA PRO A 37 -6.71 -20.78 -23.81
C PRO A 37 -7.93 -21.72 -23.86
N THR A 38 -8.77 -21.53 -24.88
CA THR A 38 -9.88 -22.46 -25.14
C THR A 38 -9.29 -23.85 -25.38
N PRO A 39 -9.69 -24.90 -24.65
CA PRO A 39 -9.18 -26.24 -24.90
C PRO A 39 -9.53 -26.67 -26.32
N THR A 40 -8.53 -26.85 -27.19
CA THR A 40 -8.67 -27.49 -28.49
C THR A 40 -8.78 -29.00 -28.25
N GLY A 41 -9.98 -29.45 -27.90
CA GLY A 41 -10.28 -30.88 -27.84
C GLY A 41 -10.35 -31.44 -29.25
N GLU A 42 -9.39 -32.28 -29.65
CA GLU A 42 -9.61 -33.23 -30.73
C GLU A 42 -10.67 -34.24 -30.26
N ALA A 43 -11.87 -34.14 -30.85
CA ALA A 43 -12.97 -35.02 -30.62
C ALA A 43 -12.62 -36.43 -31.11
N LEU A 44 -12.44 -37.39 -30.19
CA LEU A 44 -12.63 -38.79 -30.49
C LEU A 44 -14.15 -39.06 -30.54
N ALA A 45 -14.65 -39.26 -31.73
CA ALA A 45 -16.01 -39.70 -31.94
C ALA A 45 -16.21 -41.11 -31.40
N ASP A 46 -17.13 -41.30 -30.43
CA ASP A 46 -18.19 -42.29 -30.55
C ASP A 46 -19.21 -42.19 -29.40
N SER A 47 -20.46 -42.40 -29.82
CA SER A 47 -21.70 -42.72 -29.10
C SER A 47 -22.55 -41.62 -28.46
N ASN A 48 -23.59 -41.24 -29.20
CA ASN A 48 -24.94 -40.84 -28.78
C ASN A 48 -25.28 -40.68 -27.31
N THR A 49 -25.12 -39.45 -26.83
CA THR A 49 -26.11 -38.71 -26.07
C THR A 49 -25.63 -37.25 -26.09
N VAL A 50 -26.17 -36.43 -26.99
CA VAL A 50 -25.93 -34.98 -27.00
C VAL A 50 -26.76 -34.39 -25.85
N ALA A 51 -26.20 -34.31 -24.66
CA ALA A 51 -26.58 -33.31 -23.70
C ALA A 51 -26.13 -31.99 -24.33
N ASN A 52 -27.05 -31.09 -24.49
CA ASN A 52 -26.80 -29.71 -24.99
C ASN A 52 -26.07 -28.98 -23.84
N VAL A 53 -24.78 -29.17 -23.73
CA VAL A 53 -23.92 -28.42 -22.79
C VAL A 53 -23.75 -27.06 -23.42
N GLY A 54 -24.45 -26.05 -22.90
CA GLY A 54 -24.21 -24.64 -23.24
C GLY A 54 -22.73 -24.28 -23.03
N PRO A 55 -22.28 -23.13 -23.54
CA PRO A 55 -20.92 -22.67 -23.29
C PRO A 55 -20.69 -22.60 -21.77
N ASN A 56 -19.49 -23.04 -21.32
CA ASN A 56 -19.12 -22.98 -19.91
C ASN A 56 -19.41 -21.56 -19.36
N PRO A 57 -19.89 -21.45 -18.12
CA PRO A 57 -20.03 -20.14 -17.49
C PRO A 57 -18.70 -19.40 -17.50
N VAL A 58 -18.78 -18.07 -17.55
CA VAL A 58 -17.61 -17.20 -17.51
C VAL A 58 -17.67 -16.39 -16.23
N LEU A 59 -16.62 -16.39 -15.47
CA LEU A 59 -16.44 -15.56 -14.28
C LEU A 59 -15.43 -14.44 -14.61
N THR A 60 -15.81 -13.19 -14.37
CA THR A 60 -14.99 -12.01 -14.63
C THR A 60 -14.32 -11.54 -13.35
N ILE A 61 -12.99 -11.34 -13.38
CA ILE A 61 -12.21 -11.03 -12.20
C ILE A 61 -11.26 -9.88 -12.47
N TRP A 62 -11.28 -8.88 -11.62
CA TRP A 62 -10.29 -7.80 -11.61
C TRP A 62 -9.25 -8.05 -10.52
N ILE A 63 -7.99 -7.97 -10.89
CA ILE A 63 -6.84 -8.22 -10.01
C ILE A 63 -6.01 -6.94 -9.91
N ASN A 64 -5.92 -6.38 -8.72
CA ASN A 64 -5.15 -5.15 -8.44
C ASN A 64 -3.64 -5.42 -8.31
N GLU A 65 -3.09 -6.21 -9.22
CA GLU A 65 -1.69 -6.57 -9.32
C GLU A 65 -1.27 -6.61 -10.79
N THR A 66 -0.13 -5.99 -11.14
CA THR A 66 0.24 -5.77 -12.54
C THR A 66 1.63 -6.28 -12.92
N SER A 67 2.37 -6.94 -12.01
CA SER A 67 3.69 -7.46 -12.38
C SER A 67 3.61 -8.63 -13.35
N ALA A 68 4.67 -8.82 -14.13
CA ALA A 68 4.76 -9.95 -15.06
C ALA A 68 4.71 -11.32 -14.35
N GLY A 69 5.20 -11.40 -13.10
CA GLY A 69 5.10 -12.58 -12.26
C GLY A 69 3.64 -12.94 -11.96
N HIS A 70 2.83 -11.93 -11.60
CA HIS A 70 1.39 -12.11 -11.39
C HIS A 70 0.67 -12.55 -12.66
N GLU A 71 1.02 -12.00 -13.82
CA GLU A 71 0.43 -12.43 -15.10
C GLU A 71 0.66 -13.92 -15.36
N VAL A 72 1.89 -14.41 -15.15
CA VAL A 72 2.24 -15.82 -15.33
C VAL A 72 1.46 -16.71 -14.35
N ALA A 73 1.45 -16.37 -13.07
CA ALA A 73 0.73 -17.13 -12.04
C ALA A 73 -0.78 -17.18 -12.31
N LEU A 74 -1.39 -16.05 -12.62
CA LEU A 74 -2.82 -15.94 -12.92
C LEU A 74 -3.23 -16.76 -14.15
N ARG A 75 -2.39 -16.78 -15.20
CA ARG A 75 -2.64 -17.64 -16.37
C ARG A 75 -2.61 -19.12 -16.00
N ALA A 76 -1.65 -19.53 -15.19
CA ALA A 76 -1.55 -20.92 -14.73
C ALA A 76 -2.77 -21.30 -13.89
N MET A 77 -3.14 -20.45 -12.91
CA MET A 77 -4.32 -20.65 -12.07
C MET A 77 -5.60 -20.69 -12.90
N ALA A 78 -5.78 -19.80 -13.88
CA ALA A 78 -6.96 -19.78 -14.73
C ALA A 78 -7.08 -21.04 -15.60
N SER A 79 -5.96 -21.55 -16.11
CA SER A 79 -5.93 -22.78 -16.90
C SER A 79 -6.34 -23.98 -16.06
N GLN A 80 -5.74 -24.13 -14.87
CA GLN A 80 -6.06 -25.20 -13.95
C GLN A 80 -7.52 -25.15 -13.51
N PHE A 81 -8.01 -23.98 -13.09
CA PHE A 81 -9.41 -23.79 -12.67
C PHE A 81 -10.41 -24.19 -13.76
N ALA A 82 -10.15 -23.76 -15.02
CA ALA A 82 -11.04 -24.09 -16.12
C ALA A 82 -11.09 -25.60 -16.44
N GLU A 83 -9.97 -26.32 -16.28
CA GLU A 83 -9.89 -27.76 -16.46
C GLU A 83 -10.65 -28.51 -15.35
N GLU A 84 -10.58 -28.04 -14.11
CA GLU A 84 -11.15 -28.73 -12.95
C GLU A 84 -12.66 -28.46 -12.77
N HIS A 85 -13.09 -27.21 -13.03
CA HIS A 85 -14.46 -26.77 -12.72
C HIS A 85 -15.36 -26.50 -13.93
N ALA A 86 -14.84 -26.59 -15.15
CA ALA A 86 -15.57 -26.27 -16.38
C ALA A 86 -16.19 -24.84 -16.35
N ILE A 87 -15.53 -23.90 -15.70
CA ILE A 87 -15.83 -22.45 -15.63
C ILE A 87 -14.65 -21.73 -16.26
N ASN A 88 -14.90 -20.80 -17.18
CA ASN A 88 -13.85 -19.98 -17.78
C ASN A 88 -13.63 -18.72 -16.94
N LEU A 89 -12.37 -18.30 -16.79
CA LEU A 89 -12.02 -17.02 -16.13
C LEU A 89 -11.65 -15.97 -17.17
N GLU A 90 -12.25 -14.80 -17.07
CA GLU A 90 -11.78 -13.57 -17.71
C GLU A 90 -11.09 -12.68 -16.66
N LEU A 91 -9.76 -12.71 -16.66
CA LEU A 91 -8.93 -12.00 -15.70
C LEU A 91 -8.46 -10.66 -16.30
N MET A 92 -8.63 -9.57 -15.55
CA MET A 92 -8.11 -8.25 -15.90
C MET A 92 -7.19 -7.76 -14.78
N GLN A 93 -5.93 -7.51 -15.10
CA GLN A 93 -5.00 -6.83 -14.19
C GLN A 93 -5.25 -5.33 -14.22
N VAL A 94 -5.43 -4.74 -13.06
CA VAL A 94 -5.76 -3.31 -12.88
C VAL A 94 -4.68 -2.64 -12.05
N SER A 95 -4.12 -1.55 -12.56
CA SER A 95 -3.17 -0.73 -11.80
C SER A 95 -3.82 -0.19 -10.52
N PRO A 96 -3.11 -0.21 -9.37
CA PRO A 96 -3.61 0.30 -8.10
C PRO A 96 -4.18 1.73 -8.20
N SER A 97 -3.52 2.61 -8.92
CA SER A 97 -3.98 4.00 -9.10
C SER A 97 -5.25 4.17 -9.93
N LEU A 98 -5.63 3.15 -10.70
CA LEU A 98 -6.81 3.20 -11.57
C LEU A 98 -8.02 2.48 -10.96
N LEU A 99 -7.81 1.57 -10.01
CA LEU A 99 -8.87 0.69 -9.50
C LEU A 99 -10.10 1.44 -8.99
N PRO A 100 -10.00 2.47 -8.12
CA PRO A 100 -11.19 3.16 -7.61
C PRO A 100 -12.02 3.81 -8.73
N ASN A 101 -11.35 4.43 -9.70
CA ASN A 101 -12.01 5.09 -10.83
C ASN A 101 -12.68 4.09 -11.78
N LEU A 102 -12.05 2.93 -12.00
CA LEU A 102 -12.64 1.85 -12.80
C LEU A 102 -13.87 1.27 -12.13
N VAL A 103 -13.81 1.00 -10.81
CA VAL A 103 -14.97 0.52 -10.06
C VAL A 103 -16.10 1.54 -10.09
N ALA A 104 -15.82 2.82 -9.86
CA ALA A 104 -16.84 3.87 -9.95
C ALA A 104 -17.49 3.95 -11.33
N THR A 105 -16.71 3.81 -12.41
CA THR A 105 -17.20 3.79 -13.77
C THR A 105 -18.04 2.56 -14.05
N ALA A 106 -17.59 1.38 -13.60
CA ALA A 106 -18.30 0.11 -13.78
C ALA A 106 -19.64 0.07 -13.03
N VAL A 107 -19.71 0.70 -11.84
CA VAL A 107 -20.98 0.88 -11.12
C VAL A 107 -21.98 1.69 -11.95
N LEU A 108 -21.52 2.78 -12.59
CA LEU A 108 -22.40 3.64 -13.38
C LEU A 108 -22.84 3.01 -14.71
N SER A 109 -22.00 2.14 -15.29
CA SER A 109 -22.25 1.48 -16.57
C SER A 109 -22.83 0.07 -16.44
N ASP A 110 -23.02 -0.42 -15.21
CA ASP A 110 -23.48 -1.78 -14.93
C ASP A 110 -22.57 -2.87 -15.53
N THR A 111 -21.25 -2.66 -15.39
CA THR A 111 -20.20 -3.54 -15.93
C THR A 111 -19.20 -4.00 -14.85
N LEU A 112 -19.65 -4.10 -13.59
CA LEU A 112 -18.81 -4.64 -12.52
C LEU A 112 -18.36 -6.06 -12.88
N PRO A 113 -17.13 -6.46 -12.52
CA PRO A 113 -16.72 -7.87 -12.55
C PRO A 113 -17.41 -8.65 -11.43
N ASP A 114 -17.32 -9.98 -11.48
CA ASP A 114 -17.88 -10.85 -10.45
C ASP A 114 -17.05 -10.79 -9.16
N VAL A 115 -15.71 -10.77 -9.30
CA VAL A 115 -14.78 -10.73 -8.17
C VAL A 115 -13.72 -9.64 -8.38
N ILE A 116 -13.33 -8.97 -7.30
CA ILE A 116 -12.25 -7.96 -7.31
C ILE A 116 -11.25 -8.30 -6.21
N LEU A 117 -9.96 -8.48 -6.58
CA LEU A 117 -8.87 -8.43 -5.61
C LEU A 117 -8.49 -6.97 -5.39
N HIS A 118 -8.59 -6.48 -4.17
CA HIS A 118 -8.39 -5.06 -3.82
C HIS A 118 -7.78 -4.89 -2.42
N PRO A 119 -7.11 -3.76 -2.14
CA PRO A 119 -6.67 -3.42 -0.78
C PRO A 119 -7.85 -3.12 0.16
N ILE A 120 -7.66 -3.40 1.45
CA ILE A 120 -8.75 -3.33 2.45
C ILE A 120 -9.35 -1.94 2.63
N GLU A 121 -8.65 -0.87 2.32
CA GLU A 121 -9.18 0.50 2.44
C GLU A 121 -10.43 0.74 1.61
N TYR A 122 -10.68 -0.08 0.59
CA TYR A 122 -11.90 0.02 -0.22
C TYR A 122 -13.04 -0.88 0.27
N THR A 123 -12.74 -1.92 1.05
CA THR A 123 -13.69 -2.98 1.40
C THR A 123 -14.97 -2.45 2.03
N LEU A 124 -14.85 -1.74 3.16
CA LEU A 124 -16.02 -1.35 3.96
C LEU A 124 -16.89 -0.32 3.24
N GLY A 125 -16.27 0.66 2.56
CA GLY A 125 -17.04 1.64 1.80
C GLY A 125 -17.69 1.08 0.54
N TRP A 126 -17.09 0.09 -0.10
CA TRP A 126 -17.72 -0.60 -1.23
C TRP A 126 -18.85 -1.52 -0.77
N ALA A 127 -18.73 -2.17 0.38
CA ALA A 127 -19.81 -2.95 0.98
C ALA A 127 -20.98 -2.05 1.39
N GLU A 128 -20.74 -0.91 2.08
CA GLU A 128 -21.78 0.04 2.47
C GLU A 128 -22.56 0.59 1.26
N ARG A 129 -21.87 0.83 0.16
CA ARG A 129 -22.49 1.30 -1.11
C ARG A 129 -23.14 0.18 -1.92
N GLY A 130 -23.14 -1.06 -1.43
CA GLY A 130 -23.71 -2.22 -2.11
C GLY A 130 -22.97 -2.54 -3.43
N ILE A 131 -21.68 -2.27 -3.52
CA ILE A 131 -20.81 -2.70 -4.62
C ILE A 131 -20.39 -4.13 -4.37
N LEU A 132 -19.96 -4.44 -3.13
CA LEU A 132 -19.65 -5.81 -2.67
C LEU A 132 -20.89 -6.43 -2.01
N ASP A 133 -20.98 -7.74 -2.14
CA ASP A 133 -21.96 -8.60 -1.46
C ASP A 133 -21.32 -9.18 -0.20
N ALA A 134 -21.49 -8.49 0.93
CA ALA A 134 -20.93 -8.91 2.21
C ALA A 134 -21.50 -10.27 2.67
N ALA A 135 -22.79 -10.54 2.42
CA ALA A 135 -23.41 -11.80 2.83
C ALA A 135 -22.81 -13.00 2.05
N ALA A 136 -22.54 -12.83 0.76
CA ALA A 136 -21.87 -13.84 -0.04
C ALA A 136 -20.43 -14.06 0.45
N ALA A 137 -19.67 -12.99 0.72
CA ALA A 137 -18.31 -13.08 1.23
C ALA A 137 -18.25 -13.77 2.59
N ASP A 138 -19.15 -13.43 3.51
CA ASP A 138 -19.23 -14.02 4.86
C ASP A 138 -19.53 -15.53 4.82
N ALA A 139 -20.46 -15.94 3.95
CA ALA A 139 -20.79 -17.36 3.73
C ALA A 139 -19.61 -18.14 3.16
N ILE A 140 -18.84 -17.53 2.24
CA ILE A 140 -17.64 -18.16 1.66
C ILE A 140 -16.55 -18.32 2.72
N VAL A 141 -16.32 -17.32 3.58
CA VAL A 141 -15.34 -17.43 4.68
C VAL A 141 -15.71 -18.57 5.62
N ASP A 142 -17.00 -18.72 5.94
CA ASP A 142 -17.47 -19.84 6.77
C ASP A 142 -17.30 -21.20 6.07
N GLN A 143 -17.54 -21.27 4.76
CA GLN A 143 -17.35 -22.48 3.96
C GLN A 143 -15.87 -22.93 3.90
N ILE A 144 -14.94 -21.98 3.72
CA ILE A 144 -13.49 -22.25 3.68
C ILE A 144 -12.97 -22.65 5.06
N GLY A 145 -13.60 -22.15 6.12
CA GLY A 145 -13.23 -22.35 7.52
C GLY A 145 -12.67 -21.07 8.15
N ARG A 146 -13.54 -20.27 8.74
CA ARG A 146 -13.24 -18.98 9.37
C ARG A 146 -12.08 -19.04 10.38
N ASP A 147 -11.97 -20.12 11.11
CA ASP A 147 -10.94 -20.39 12.11
C ASP A 147 -9.54 -20.66 11.51
N THR A 148 -9.44 -20.82 10.20
CA THR A 148 -8.16 -20.96 9.48
C THR A 148 -7.57 -19.62 9.07
N PHE A 149 -8.30 -18.51 9.22
CA PHE A 149 -7.86 -17.16 8.90
C PHE A 149 -7.31 -16.42 10.13
N ASN A 150 -6.47 -15.41 9.87
CA ASN A 150 -6.04 -14.44 10.87
C ASN A 150 -7.27 -13.67 11.39
N PRO A 151 -7.61 -13.78 12.70
CA PRO A 151 -8.80 -13.11 13.23
C PRO A 151 -8.73 -11.58 13.16
N ALA A 152 -7.53 -10.98 13.30
CA ALA A 152 -7.37 -9.53 13.16
C ALA A 152 -7.63 -9.07 11.72
N ALA A 153 -7.21 -9.84 10.71
CA ALA A 153 -7.51 -9.54 9.31
C ALA A 153 -9.02 -9.61 9.01
N LEU A 154 -9.72 -10.58 9.61
CA LEU A 154 -11.18 -10.68 9.48
C LEU A 154 -11.89 -9.51 10.19
N GLU A 155 -11.40 -9.09 11.36
CA GLU A 155 -11.98 -7.99 12.12
C GLU A 155 -11.94 -6.67 11.33
N LEU A 156 -10.81 -6.37 10.68
CA LEU A 156 -10.65 -5.15 9.87
C LEU A 156 -11.64 -5.02 8.71
N ILE A 157 -12.18 -6.12 8.22
CA ILE A 157 -13.11 -6.12 7.06
C ILE A 157 -14.51 -6.60 7.43
N THR A 158 -14.84 -6.62 8.72
CA THR A 158 -16.17 -6.97 9.22
C THR A 158 -17.00 -5.71 9.47
N VAL A 159 -18.21 -5.69 8.93
CA VAL A 159 -19.19 -4.63 9.12
C VAL A 159 -20.54 -5.23 9.50
N ASN A 160 -21.19 -4.70 10.54
CA ASN A 160 -22.49 -5.19 11.03
C ASN A 160 -22.52 -6.71 11.35
N GLY A 161 -21.37 -7.30 11.65
CA GLY A 161 -21.23 -8.73 11.97
C GLY A 161 -21.04 -9.64 10.75
N GLU A 162 -20.94 -9.09 9.54
CA GLU A 162 -20.65 -9.82 8.31
C GLU A 162 -19.25 -9.43 7.78
N THR A 163 -18.49 -10.41 7.29
CA THR A 163 -17.18 -10.19 6.66
C THR A 163 -17.39 -9.74 5.22
N ALA A 164 -17.04 -8.51 4.91
CA ALA A 164 -17.38 -7.86 3.65
C ALA A 164 -16.52 -8.28 2.43
N ALA A 165 -15.41 -8.99 2.66
CA ALA A 165 -14.54 -9.57 1.64
C ALA A 165 -13.77 -10.74 2.26
N ILE A 166 -12.97 -11.47 1.48
CA ILE A 166 -12.16 -12.59 1.96
C ILE A 166 -10.69 -12.14 1.95
N PRO A 167 -10.02 -11.98 3.13
CA PRO A 167 -8.64 -11.51 3.17
C PRO A 167 -7.71 -12.57 2.59
N SER A 168 -6.85 -12.16 1.67
CA SER A 168 -5.92 -13.06 0.97
C SER A 168 -4.53 -13.04 1.63
N ASP A 169 -3.86 -11.95 1.53
CA ASP A 169 -2.48 -11.79 1.98
C ASP A 169 -2.21 -10.32 2.32
N GLY A 170 -1.05 -10.05 2.90
CA GLY A 170 -0.71 -8.68 3.26
C GLY A 170 0.76 -8.49 3.64
N TYR A 171 1.12 -7.25 3.97
CA TYR A 171 2.47 -6.89 4.38
C TYR A 171 2.46 -5.74 5.37
N GLN A 172 3.57 -5.58 6.08
CA GLN A 172 3.87 -4.38 6.88
C GLN A 172 4.71 -3.40 6.07
N GLN A 173 4.43 -2.10 6.20
CA GLN A 173 5.33 -1.05 5.74
C GLN A 173 6.57 -1.00 6.63
N LEU A 174 7.73 -0.90 6.04
CA LEU A 174 9.02 -0.92 6.71
C LEU A 174 9.68 0.46 6.71
N LEU A 175 10.33 0.82 7.82
CA LEU A 175 11.37 1.83 7.82
C LEU A 175 12.72 1.11 7.69
N ILE A 176 13.39 1.30 6.59
CA ILE A 176 14.68 0.68 6.26
C ILE A 176 15.77 1.72 6.37
N TYR A 177 16.89 1.38 6.99
CA TYR A 177 18.00 2.30 7.20
C TYR A 177 19.35 1.68 6.89
N ARG A 178 20.33 2.49 6.56
CA ARG A 178 21.73 2.09 6.32
C ARG A 178 22.41 1.81 7.67
N ALA A 179 22.35 0.56 8.12
CA ALA A 179 22.91 0.14 9.41
C ALA A 179 24.42 0.46 9.53
N ASP A 180 25.17 0.28 8.46
CA ASP A 180 26.59 0.65 8.38
C ASP A 180 26.84 2.14 8.64
N TRP A 181 26.03 3.05 8.09
CA TRP A 181 26.17 4.48 8.34
C TRP A 181 25.77 4.88 9.76
N PHE A 182 24.78 4.17 10.33
CA PHE A 182 24.38 4.36 11.72
C PHE A 182 25.49 3.90 12.68
N ASP A 183 26.08 2.73 12.44
CA ASP A 183 27.18 2.19 13.24
C ASP A 183 28.42 3.09 13.19
N GLU A 184 28.80 3.59 12.01
CA GLU A 184 29.92 4.54 11.85
C GLU A 184 29.75 5.83 12.67
N ARG A 185 28.53 6.25 12.93
CA ARG A 185 28.20 7.46 13.68
C ARG A 185 27.73 7.19 15.11
N GLY A 186 27.67 5.92 15.53
CA GLY A 186 27.19 5.52 16.86
C GLY A 186 25.73 5.87 17.09
N LEU A 187 24.90 5.82 16.05
CA LEU A 187 23.46 6.12 16.13
C LEU A 187 22.68 4.85 16.47
N PRO A 188 21.66 4.94 17.33
CA PRO A 188 20.74 3.83 17.56
C PRO A 188 19.81 3.62 16.34
N PRO A 189 19.18 2.43 16.19
CA PRO A 189 18.13 2.22 15.21
C PRO A 189 17.03 3.30 15.28
N PRO A 190 16.49 3.76 14.16
CA PRO A 190 15.52 4.87 14.09
C PRO A 190 14.09 4.43 14.45
N THR A 191 13.87 3.95 15.67
CA THR A 191 12.60 3.38 16.13
C THR A 191 11.60 4.40 16.67
N ASN A 192 11.97 5.68 16.76
CA ASN A 192 11.10 6.76 17.20
C ASN A 192 11.46 8.09 16.54
N TYR A 193 10.60 9.09 16.69
CA TYR A 193 10.77 10.40 16.06
C TYR A 193 12.11 11.08 16.39
N ASP A 194 12.56 11.04 17.65
CA ASP A 194 13.82 11.66 18.05
C ASP A 194 15.03 10.96 17.45
N ALA A 195 15.03 9.62 17.42
CA ALA A 195 16.09 8.83 16.80
C ALA A 195 16.13 9.07 15.28
N MET A 196 14.95 9.12 14.62
CA MET A 196 14.85 9.42 13.18
C MET A 196 15.38 10.83 12.87
N LEU A 197 15.00 11.86 13.64
CA LEU A 197 15.47 13.24 13.42
C LEU A 197 16.96 13.38 13.70
N THR A 198 17.46 12.76 14.78
CA THR A 198 18.88 12.77 15.12
C THR A 198 19.71 12.11 14.01
N ALA A 199 19.25 10.97 13.50
CA ALA A 199 19.89 10.30 12.37
C ALA A 199 19.82 11.16 11.10
N ALA A 200 18.65 11.74 10.81
CA ALA A 200 18.48 12.61 9.66
C ALA A 200 19.41 13.81 9.68
N GLU A 201 19.58 14.46 10.81
CA GLU A 201 20.48 15.59 10.99
C GLU A 201 21.96 15.18 10.87
N THR A 202 22.32 14.04 11.44
CA THR A 202 23.73 13.56 11.49
C THR A 202 24.20 13.03 10.13
N LEU A 203 23.33 12.40 9.36
CA LEU A 203 23.69 11.67 8.13
C LEU A 203 23.46 12.49 6.85
N SER A 204 22.78 13.65 6.91
CA SER A 204 22.65 14.53 5.76
C SER A 204 23.98 15.11 5.35
N ASP A 205 24.34 14.97 4.07
CA ASP A 205 25.57 15.56 3.50
C ASP A 205 25.27 16.14 2.11
N THR A 206 25.03 17.44 2.07
CA THR A 206 24.74 18.16 0.82
C THR A 206 25.92 18.16 -0.15
N THR A 207 27.15 18.02 0.35
CA THR A 207 28.36 18.01 -0.50
C THR A 207 28.49 16.70 -1.26
N ARG A 208 28.00 15.59 -0.69
CA ARG A 208 27.95 14.26 -1.27
C ARG A 208 26.60 13.95 -1.91
N LEU A 209 25.65 14.89 -1.91
CA LEU A 209 24.28 14.70 -2.37
C LEU A 209 23.58 13.54 -1.66
N ILE A 210 23.81 13.40 -0.36
CA ILE A 210 23.14 12.44 0.51
C ILE A 210 22.00 13.14 1.24
N ASN A 211 20.80 12.67 1.04
CA ASN A 211 19.63 12.99 1.86
C ASN A 211 19.48 11.89 2.90
N SER A 212 18.97 12.20 4.06
CA SER A 212 18.93 11.19 5.13
C SER A 212 17.58 10.52 5.29
N PHE A 213 16.55 11.01 4.64
CA PHE A 213 15.21 10.43 4.69
C PHE A 213 14.50 10.55 3.35
N ILE A 214 13.73 9.55 2.96
CA ILE A 214 12.92 9.61 1.76
C ILE A 214 11.64 8.78 1.91
N ILE A 215 10.54 9.34 1.44
CA ILE A 215 9.23 8.67 1.27
C ILE A 215 8.56 9.20 0.01
N PRO A 216 7.54 8.52 -0.53
CA PRO A 216 6.67 9.08 -1.55
C PRO A 216 5.94 10.34 -1.04
N THR A 217 5.82 11.35 -1.90
CA THR A 217 5.14 12.62 -1.58
C THR A 217 4.24 13.10 -2.72
N GLU A 218 4.05 12.30 -3.75
CA GLU A 218 3.22 12.64 -4.90
C GLU A 218 1.73 12.56 -4.54
N SER A 219 0.95 13.56 -4.97
CA SER A 219 -0.45 13.75 -4.58
C SER A 219 -1.42 12.70 -5.14
N ASN A 220 -1.01 11.96 -6.15
CA ASN A 220 -1.81 10.90 -6.79
C ASN A 220 -1.44 9.48 -6.31
N LEU A 221 -0.61 9.36 -5.27
CA LEU A 221 -0.20 8.08 -4.72
C LEU A 221 -0.87 7.80 -3.37
N VAL A 222 -1.47 6.63 -3.25
CA VAL A 222 -1.98 6.11 -1.96
C VAL A 222 -0.84 5.90 -0.96
N THR A 223 0.36 5.55 -1.42
CA THR A 223 1.55 5.37 -0.58
C THR A 223 1.97 6.63 0.15
N THR A 224 1.65 7.83 -0.37
CA THR A 224 1.84 9.10 0.35
C THR A 224 0.92 9.18 1.58
N HIS A 225 -0.34 8.79 1.46
CA HIS A 225 -1.28 8.69 2.59
C HIS A 225 -0.81 7.63 3.60
N GLN A 226 -0.51 6.42 3.13
CA GLN A 226 -0.08 5.29 3.96
C GLN A 226 1.17 5.62 4.78
N ALA A 227 2.17 6.27 4.19
CA ALA A 227 3.37 6.69 4.90
C ALA A 227 3.07 7.70 6.02
N PHE A 228 2.15 8.64 5.77
CA PHE A 228 1.72 9.59 6.80
C PHE A 228 0.88 8.92 7.89
N GLU A 229 -0.05 8.03 7.52
CA GLU A 229 -0.87 7.28 8.47
C GLU A 229 0.00 6.47 9.44
N HIS A 230 1.04 5.79 8.94
CA HIS A 230 2.00 5.07 9.77
C HIS A 230 2.73 6.01 10.74
N ILE A 231 3.27 7.11 10.24
CA ILE A 231 3.93 8.13 11.07
C ILE A 231 2.95 8.67 12.12
N ALA A 232 1.76 9.05 11.74
CA ALA A 232 0.81 9.68 12.63
C ALA A 232 0.27 8.71 13.71
N SER A 233 -0.05 7.48 13.31
CA SER A 233 -0.46 6.42 14.24
C SER A 233 0.62 6.11 15.27
N ALA A 234 1.90 6.16 14.87
CA ALA A 234 3.05 6.00 15.76
C ALA A 234 3.08 7.04 16.90
N ASN A 235 2.52 8.22 16.71
CA ASN A 235 2.40 9.27 17.73
C ASN A 235 1.06 9.24 18.47
N GLY A 236 0.25 8.20 18.27
CA GLY A 236 -1.07 8.08 18.87
C GLY A 236 -2.11 9.03 18.24
N CYS A 237 -1.86 9.56 17.04
CA CYS A 237 -2.84 10.33 16.29
C CYS A 237 -3.99 9.41 15.87
N ARG A 238 -5.20 9.74 16.32
CA ARG A 238 -6.44 9.09 15.89
C ARG A 238 -7.16 10.01 14.92
N LEU A 239 -7.63 9.46 13.84
CA LEU A 239 -8.36 10.24 12.84
C LEU A 239 -9.77 10.58 13.29
N ILE A 240 -10.46 9.59 13.88
CA ILE A 240 -11.88 9.64 14.19
C ILE A 240 -12.19 8.68 15.36
N ASP A 241 -13.24 8.93 16.11
CA ASP A 241 -13.72 8.04 17.16
C ASP A 241 -14.91 7.17 16.70
N GLU A 242 -15.39 6.31 17.59
CA GLU A 242 -16.53 5.40 17.36
C GLU A 242 -17.86 6.14 17.13
N LYS A 243 -17.93 7.42 17.49
CA LYS A 243 -19.12 8.28 17.30
C LYS A 243 -19.07 9.06 16.01
N GLY A 244 -17.95 8.97 15.26
CA GLY A 244 -17.72 9.74 14.06
C GLY A 244 -17.22 11.16 14.33
N GLU A 245 -16.68 11.45 15.53
CA GLU A 245 -16.06 12.74 15.83
C GLU A 245 -14.64 12.77 15.28
N VAL A 246 -14.32 13.78 14.48
CA VAL A 246 -13.01 13.92 13.82
C VAL A 246 -11.97 14.46 14.80
N LEU A 247 -10.94 13.67 15.07
CA LEU A 247 -9.92 13.93 16.08
C LEU A 247 -8.59 14.47 15.50
N ILE A 248 -8.52 14.72 14.20
CA ILE A 248 -7.27 15.15 13.52
C ILE A 248 -6.69 16.47 14.08
N LEU A 249 -7.49 17.27 14.77
CA LEU A 249 -7.03 18.50 15.43
C LEU A 249 -6.34 18.27 16.77
N GLU A 250 -6.35 17.06 17.31
CA GLU A 250 -5.70 16.74 18.59
C GLU A 250 -4.18 16.99 18.57
N PRO A 251 -3.58 17.28 19.73
CA PRO A 251 -2.14 17.56 19.81
C PRO A 251 -1.25 16.48 19.20
N ALA A 252 -1.59 15.20 19.37
CA ALA A 252 -0.84 14.08 18.82
C ALA A 252 -0.76 14.13 17.29
N CYS A 253 -1.86 14.49 16.61
CA CYS A 253 -1.91 14.61 15.15
C CYS A 253 -1.15 15.84 14.66
N ARG A 254 -1.25 16.98 15.36
CA ARG A 254 -0.46 18.19 15.06
C ARG A 254 1.04 17.94 15.18
N GLU A 255 1.45 17.22 16.21
CA GLU A 255 2.85 16.86 16.41
C GLU A 255 3.36 15.92 15.31
N ALA A 256 2.58 14.90 14.94
CA ALA A 256 2.90 14.00 13.85
C ALA A 256 3.04 14.76 12.50
N LEU A 257 2.13 15.69 12.21
CA LEU A 257 2.20 16.50 11.00
C LEU A 257 3.45 17.42 10.99
N ASN A 258 3.78 18.02 12.14
CA ASN A 258 4.99 18.83 12.29
C ASN A 258 6.26 17.97 12.12
N PHE A 259 6.29 16.76 12.67
CA PHE A 259 7.40 15.82 12.47
C PHE A 259 7.52 15.45 10.99
N TYR A 260 6.41 15.05 10.34
CA TYR A 260 6.38 14.72 8.91
C TYR A 260 6.91 15.89 8.06
N PHE A 261 6.39 17.08 8.27
CA PHE A 261 6.84 18.28 7.56
C PHE A 261 8.34 18.52 7.76
N ARG A 262 8.81 18.43 9.01
CA ARG A 262 10.21 18.67 9.34
C ARG A 262 11.15 17.66 8.69
N ILE A 263 10.84 16.37 8.80
CA ILE A 263 11.73 15.31 8.31
C ILE A 263 11.76 15.27 6.78
N VAL A 264 10.60 15.45 6.13
CA VAL A 264 10.51 15.44 4.67
C VAL A 264 11.07 16.72 4.07
N ASN A 265 10.60 17.88 4.52
CA ASN A 265 10.99 19.16 3.90
C ASN A 265 12.48 19.48 4.08
N ARG A 266 13.11 19.00 5.16
CA ARG A 266 14.50 19.35 5.47
C ARG A 266 15.50 18.27 5.03
N TYR A 267 15.12 16.99 5.04
CA TYR A 267 16.06 15.88 4.90
C TYR A 267 15.77 14.94 3.72
N SER A 268 14.69 15.17 2.99
CA SER A 268 14.37 14.47 1.74
C SER A 268 14.96 15.22 0.53
N PRO A 269 15.15 14.56 -0.62
CA PRO A 269 15.47 15.26 -1.85
C PRO A 269 14.42 16.33 -2.18
N PRO A 270 14.82 17.46 -2.74
CA PRO A 270 13.85 18.52 -3.11
C PRO A 270 12.93 18.04 -4.23
N GLY A 271 11.68 18.51 -4.20
CA GLY A 271 10.64 18.19 -5.18
C GLY A 271 9.83 16.97 -4.79
N VAL A 272 8.88 16.62 -5.66
CA VAL A 272 7.95 15.51 -5.45
C VAL A 272 8.68 14.17 -5.61
N GLN A 273 8.43 13.25 -4.70
CA GLN A 273 8.99 11.92 -4.73
C GLN A 273 7.90 10.89 -5.07
N THR A 274 8.20 10.03 -6.03
CA THR A 274 7.40 8.83 -6.35
C THR A 274 7.97 7.62 -5.63
N ASP A 275 7.23 6.50 -5.57
CA ASP A 275 7.75 5.21 -5.07
C ASP A 275 9.04 4.82 -5.81
N ALA A 276 9.08 5.02 -7.12
CA ALA A 276 10.24 4.72 -7.94
C ALA A 276 11.44 5.62 -7.61
N SER A 277 11.24 6.94 -7.43
CA SER A 277 12.33 7.85 -7.10
C SER A 277 12.88 7.59 -5.70
N ALA A 278 12.01 7.28 -4.74
CA ALA A 278 12.39 6.93 -3.37
C ALA A 278 13.23 5.65 -3.33
N ARG A 279 12.74 4.59 -3.94
CA ARG A 279 13.46 3.31 -4.08
C ARG A 279 14.82 3.50 -4.75
N ASN A 280 14.85 4.16 -5.91
CA ASN A 280 16.08 4.35 -6.68
C ASN A 280 17.13 5.17 -5.90
N ALA A 281 16.70 6.16 -5.10
CA ALA A 281 17.61 6.92 -4.25
C ALA A 281 18.29 6.03 -3.19
N PHE A 282 17.54 5.11 -2.57
CA PHE A 282 18.08 4.18 -1.59
C PHE A 282 19.02 3.16 -2.24
N LEU A 283 18.61 2.53 -3.35
CA LEU A 283 19.44 1.58 -4.10
C LEU A 283 20.73 2.21 -4.64
N ALA A 284 20.72 3.51 -4.90
CA ALA A 284 21.91 4.26 -5.31
C ALA A 284 22.80 4.74 -4.15
N GLY A 285 22.47 4.42 -2.89
CA GLY A 285 23.21 4.91 -1.73
C GLY A 285 23.14 6.44 -1.58
N ARG A 286 22.00 7.04 -1.93
CA ARG A 286 21.75 8.49 -1.86
C ARG A 286 20.90 8.92 -0.67
N THR A 287 20.40 7.94 0.11
CA THR A 287 19.61 8.21 1.30
C THR A 287 19.93 7.23 2.43
N ALA A 288 19.81 7.68 3.67
CA ALA A 288 20.10 6.87 4.85
C ALA A 288 18.91 6.07 5.35
N MET A 289 17.68 6.58 5.13
CA MET A 289 16.44 5.97 5.59
C MET A 289 15.37 6.06 4.50
N ILE A 290 14.56 5.00 4.34
CA ILE A 290 13.40 4.95 3.45
C ILE A 290 12.24 4.25 4.15
N MET A 291 11.01 4.75 3.97
CA MET A 291 9.81 3.96 4.26
C MET A 291 9.32 3.34 2.93
N ALA A 292 9.15 2.04 2.92
CA ALA A 292 8.79 1.28 1.74
C ALA A 292 8.08 -0.04 2.09
N PRO A 293 7.29 -0.61 1.17
CA PRO A 293 6.79 -1.97 1.31
C PRO A 293 7.93 -3.01 1.18
N PRO A 294 7.73 -4.25 1.64
CA PRO A 294 8.75 -5.31 1.58
C PRO A 294 9.22 -5.69 0.16
N THR A 295 8.53 -5.28 -0.89
CA THR A 295 8.97 -5.46 -2.29
C THR A 295 10.38 -4.97 -2.56
N ILE A 296 10.89 -4.05 -1.73
CA ILE A 296 12.28 -3.58 -1.83
C ILE A 296 13.30 -4.62 -1.33
N LEU A 297 12.92 -5.62 -0.53
CA LEU A 297 13.85 -6.57 0.09
C LEU A 297 14.64 -7.39 -0.93
N PRO A 298 14.03 -8.05 -1.93
CA PRO A 298 14.79 -8.72 -2.98
C PRO A 298 15.65 -7.75 -3.80
N GLN A 299 15.21 -6.51 -3.97
CA GLN A 299 15.95 -5.47 -4.67
C GLN A 299 17.24 -5.10 -3.91
N LEU A 300 17.16 -4.93 -2.59
CA LEU A 300 18.34 -4.70 -1.73
C LEU A 300 19.32 -5.87 -1.82
N ALA A 301 18.82 -7.09 -1.95
CA ALA A 301 19.63 -8.29 -2.08
C ALA A 301 20.26 -8.45 -3.49
N GLY A 302 19.83 -7.64 -4.48
CA GLY A 302 20.28 -7.73 -5.87
C GLY A 302 19.70 -8.94 -6.61
N LEU A 303 18.57 -9.47 -6.15
CA LEU A 303 17.88 -10.63 -6.72
C LEU A 303 16.79 -10.23 -7.72
N ASP A 304 16.32 -8.99 -7.67
CA ASP A 304 15.40 -8.44 -8.65
C ASP A 304 16.18 -8.06 -9.93
N GLY A 305 15.80 -8.65 -11.06
CA GLY A 305 16.51 -8.42 -12.32
C GLY A 305 16.34 -7.03 -12.91
N GLU A 306 15.31 -6.27 -12.47
CA GLU A 306 15.00 -4.92 -12.95
C GLU A 306 15.61 -3.83 -12.05
N TYR A 307 15.56 -4.04 -10.72
CA TYR A 307 16.00 -3.05 -9.74
C TYR A 307 17.15 -3.57 -8.91
N VAL A 308 18.37 -3.22 -9.31
CA VAL A 308 19.59 -3.67 -8.64
C VAL A 308 20.26 -2.52 -7.87
N PRO A 309 20.91 -2.81 -6.73
CA PRO A 309 21.70 -1.82 -6.01
C PRO A 309 22.88 -1.31 -6.85
N ILE A 310 23.04 0.02 -6.85
CA ILE A 310 24.13 0.72 -7.55
C ILE A 310 24.90 1.66 -6.61
N CYS A 311 24.83 1.41 -5.30
CA CYS A 311 25.57 2.19 -4.33
C CYS A 311 27.09 2.04 -4.54
N PRO A 312 27.92 3.04 -4.12
CA PRO A 312 29.38 2.97 -4.30
C PRO A 312 30.00 1.70 -3.70
N GLU A 313 29.42 1.19 -2.61
CA GLU A 313 29.85 -0.01 -1.88
C GLU A 313 29.27 -1.30 -2.49
N CYS A 314 28.26 -1.19 -3.34
CA CYS A 314 27.49 -2.29 -3.89
C CYS A 314 28.29 -3.01 -4.96
N GLY A 315 29.28 -3.35 -5.17
CA GLY A 315 30.01 -4.08 -6.23
C GLY A 315 29.12 -4.63 -7.37
N PRO A 316 29.69 -5.24 -8.38
CA PRO A 316 28.91 -5.87 -9.44
C PRO A 316 28.07 -7.00 -8.85
N ALA A 317 26.82 -7.10 -9.29
CA ALA A 317 25.94 -8.22 -8.97
C ALA A 317 26.67 -9.53 -9.36
N GLY A 318 26.90 -10.40 -8.37
CA GLY A 318 27.49 -11.71 -8.58
C GLY A 318 26.41 -12.77 -8.53
N ASP A 319 26.57 -13.85 -9.31
CA ASP A 319 25.66 -15.00 -9.27
C ASP A 319 25.51 -15.53 -7.83
N ASN A 320 24.31 -15.42 -7.25
CA ASN A 320 23.93 -15.88 -5.92
C ASN A 320 24.64 -15.24 -4.71
N ALA A 321 25.27 -14.08 -4.85
CA ALA A 321 25.82 -13.33 -3.73
C ALA A 321 24.78 -12.29 -3.24
N ILE A 322 24.41 -12.35 -1.96
CA ILE A 322 23.57 -11.32 -1.34
C ILE A 322 24.32 -9.98 -1.41
N ASN A 323 23.65 -8.96 -1.97
CA ASN A 323 24.25 -7.65 -2.17
C ASN A 323 24.59 -6.94 -0.85
N TYR A 324 25.56 -6.02 -0.92
CA TYR A 324 26.00 -5.20 0.20
C TYR A 324 24.85 -4.51 0.94
N LEU A 325 23.87 -3.94 0.20
CA LEU A 325 22.74 -3.24 0.84
C LEU A 325 21.89 -4.14 1.72
N ALA A 326 21.56 -5.36 1.30
CA ALA A 326 20.79 -6.27 2.14
C ALA A 326 21.55 -6.63 3.43
N GLN A 327 22.88 -6.81 3.37
CA GLN A 327 23.72 -7.13 4.53
C GLN A 327 23.94 -5.95 5.47
N ASN A 328 23.77 -4.72 4.98
CA ASN A 328 24.04 -3.48 5.72
C ASN A 328 22.81 -2.57 5.86
N SER A 329 21.62 -3.13 5.68
CA SER A 329 20.34 -2.47 5.97
C SER A 329 19.72 -3.02 7.25
N GLY A 330 19.29 -2.13 8.15
CA GLY A 330 18.44 -2.47 9.27
C GLY A 330 16.98 -2.26 8.92
N LEU A 331 16.11 -3.09 9.52
CA LEU A 331 14.66 -3.08 9.28
C LEU A 331 13.93 -2.75 10.58
N VAL A 332 13.04 -1.76 10.53
CA VAL A 332 12.15 -1.37 11.63
C VAL A 332 10.72 -1.55 11.15
N THR A 333 9.96 -2.39 11.82
CA THR A 333 8.55 -2.69 11.53
C THR A 333 7.59 -1.85 12.36
N GLN A 334 8.03 -1.43 13.55
CA GLN A 334 7.25 -0.63 14.48
C GLN A 334 8.00 0.65 14.83
N ILE A 335 7.37 1.79 14.64
CA ILE A 335 7.90 3.09 15.04
C ILE A 335 7.03 3.71 16.15
N SER A 336 7.63 4.53 17.01
CA SER A 336 6.93 5.30 18.04
C SER A 336 7.08 6.80 17.79
N GLY A 337 6.15 7.57 18.34
CA GLY A 337 6.14 9.01 18.23
C GLY A 337 7.17 9.71 19.15
N ALA A 338 6.81 10.94 19.55
CA ALA A 338 7.62 11.74 20.45
C ALA A 338 7.54 11.26 21.91
N ASP A 339 6.43 10.68 22.34
CA ASP A 339 6.29 10.08 23.67
C ASP A 339 6.84 8.64 23.64
N PRO A 340 8.01 8.38 24.28
CA PRO A 340 8.57 7.04 24.32
C PRO A 340 7.76 6.05 25.16
N ALA A 341 6.76 6.52 25.92
CA ALA A 341 5.85 5.67 26.68
C ALA A 341 4.59 5.30 25.86
N ALA A 342 4.34 5.98 24.74
CA ALA A 342 3.26 5.59 23.84
C ALA A 342 3.60 4.27 23.11
N PRO A 343 2.61 3.40 22.90
CA PRO A 343 2.83 2.21 22.08
C PRO A 343 3.25 2.65 20.68
N GLY A 344 4.23 1.97 20.09
CA GLY A 344 4.57 2.16 18.69
C GLY A 344 3.43 1.66 17.79
N ALA A 345 3.48 2.02 16.53
CA ALA A 345 2.53 1.54 15.52
C ALA A 345 3.24 0.74 14.44
N ASN A 346 2.56 -0.31 14.00
CA ASN A 346 2.81 -1.04 12.76
C ASN A 346 1.75 -0.59 11.75
N PHE A 347 2.14 -0.39 10.52
CA PHE A 347 1.18 -0.18 9.43
C PHE A 347 1.14 -1.43 8.55
N GLY A 348 -0.04 -2.02 8.38
CA GLY A 348 -0.24 -3.20 7.55
C GLY A 348 -1.21 -2.93 6.40
N GLU A 349 -0.88 -3.49 5.25
CA GLU A 349 -1.76 -3.53 4.08
C GLU A 349 -2.23 -4.97 3.87
N ILE A 350 -3.51 -5.15 3.59
CA ILE A 350 -4.12 -6.46 3.32
C ILE A 350 -4.82 -6.38 1.97
N MET A 351 -4.62 -7.41 1.15
CA MET A 351 -5.38 -7.63 -0.08
C MET A 351 -6.54 -8.57 0.21
N ALA A 352 -7.71 -8.28 -0.32
CA ALA A 352 -8.90 -9.07 -0.12
C ALA A 352 -9.65 -9.34 -1.43
N LEU A 353 -10.28 -10.50 -1.53
CA LEU A 353 -11.19 -10.85 -2.62
C LEU A 353 -12.60 -10.39 -2.25
N GLY A 354 -13.12 -9.39 -2.96
CA GLY A 354 -14.49 -8.93 -2.84
C GLY A 354 -15.38 -9.61 -3.89
N VAL A 355 -16.46 -10.23 -3.46
CA VAL A 355 -17.54 -10.69 -4.34
C VAL A 355 -18.45 -9.50 -4.63
N THR A 356 -18.71 -9.18 -5.88
CA THR A 356 -19.56 -8.02 -6.19
C THR A 356 -21.03 -8.40 -6.24
N ARG A 357 -21.92 -7.39 -6.14
CA ARG A 357 -23.37 -7.59 -6.18
C ARG A 357 -23.91 -8.21 -7.48
N VAL A 358 -23.12 -8.25 -8.55
CA VAL A 358 -23.54 -8.80 -9.85
C VAL A 358 -23.13 -10.25 -10.05
N ALA A 359 -22.25 -10.77 -9.17
CA ALA A 359 -21.77 -12.13 -9.22
C ALA A 359 -22.90 -13.14 -8.95
N ASP A 360 -22.81 -14.29 -9.61
CA ASP A 360 -23.49 -15.49 -9.09
C ASP A 360 -22.71 -16.00 -7.87
N PRO A 361 -23.28 -15.95 -6.66
CA PRO A 361 -22.54 -16.26 -5.45
C PRO A 361 -22.08 -17.73 -5.37
N GLU A 362 -22.79 -18.66 -6.02
CA GLU A 362 -22.40 -20.07 -6.06
C GLU A 362 -21.15 -20.25 -6.96
N VAL A 363 -21.12 -19.58 -8.11
CA VAL A 363 -19.98 -19.60 -9.04
C VAL A 363 -18.77 -18.88 -8.45
N ALA A 364 -19.00 -17.74 -7.81
CA ALA A 364 -17.94 -17.00 -7.11
C ALA A 364 -17.33 -17.83 -5.96
N ALA A 365 -18.15 -18.53 -5.19
CA ALA A 365 -17.70 -19.39 -4.11
C ALA A 365 -16.78 -20.52 -4.61
N VAL A 366 -17.06 -21.13 -5.75
CA VAL A 366 -16.19 -22.15 -6.36
C VAL A 366 -14.82 -21.57 -6.70
N PHE A 367 -14.77 -20.33 -7.25
CA PHE A 367 -13.50 -19.71 -7.57
C PHE A 367 -12.71 -19.29 -6.32
N VAL A 368 -13.38 -18.73 -5.32
CA VAL A 368 -12.70 -18.30 -4.08
C VAL A 368 -12.20 -19.50 -3.29
N ASP A 369 -12.97 -20.59 -3.26
CA ASP A 369 -12.52 -21.85 -2.67
C ASP A 369 -11.25 -22.40 -3.37
N TYR A 370 -11.25 -22.45 -4.70
CA TYR A 370 -10.06 -22.78 -5.49
C TYR A 370 -8.88 -21.86 -5.18
N TRP A 371 -9.13 -20.52 -5.12
CA TRP A 371 -8.08 -19.55 -4.82
C TRP A 371 -7.35 -19.88 -3.51
N PHE A 372 -8.08 -20.18 -2.46
CA PHE A 372 -7.52 -20.40 -1.14
C PHE A 372 -7.03 -21.84 -0.89
N ASN A 373 -7.36 -22.80 -1.73
CA ASN A 373 -6.89 -24.19 -1.64
C ASN A 373 -5.83 -24.49 -2.71
N GLU A 374 -6.22 -24.82 -3.93
CA GLU A 374 -5.31 -25.26 -4.99
C GLU A 374 -4.43 -24.13 -5.55
N GLY A 375 -4.97 -22.91 -5.66
CA GLY A 375 -4.32 -21.74 -6.24
C GLY A 375 -3.40 -20.99 -5.27
N TYR A 376 -3.61 -21.13 -3.96
CA TYR A 376 -3.06 -20.22 -2.97
C TYR A 376 -1.54 -20.21 -2.90
N GLU A 377 -0.90 -21.37 -2.91
CA GLU A 377 0.56 -21.45 -2.91
C GLU A 377 1.18 -20.85 -4.18
N THR A 378 0.51 -21.01 -5.33
CA THR A 378 0.94 -20.37 -6.59
C THR A 378 0.83 -18.85 -6.50
N TRP A 379 -0.23 -18.33 -5.89
CA TRP A 379 -0.42 -16.90 -5.66
C TRP A 379 0.61 -16.32 -4.68
N LEU A 380 0.83 -17.00 -3.54
CA LEU A 380 1.75 -16.55 -2.50
C LEU A 380 3.23 -16.60 -2.94
N ALA A 381 3.57 -17.42 -3.92
CA ALA A 381 4.93 -17.54 -4.44
C ALA A 381 5.36 -16.33 -5.32
N VAL A 382 4.43 -15.49 -5.75
CA VAL A 382 4.75 -14.28 -6.53
C VAL A 382 4.95 -13.10 -5.60
N GLU A 383 6.13 -12.50 -5.60
CA GLU A 383 6.49 -11.41 -4.68
C GLU A 383 6.19 -11.79 -3.22
N THR A 384 6.67 -12.96 -2.83
CA THR A 384 6.35 -13.62 -1.54
C THR A 384 6.69 -12.72 -0.34
N GLU A 385 7.69 -11.85 -0.46
CA GLU A 385 8.14 -10.94 0.60
C GLU A 385 7.05 -9.96 1.09
N ARG A 386 6.04 -9.70 0.27
CA ARG A 386 4.90 -8.84 0.63
C ARG A 386 3.56 -9.59 0.74
N LYS A 387 3.59 -10.92 0.75
CA LYS A 387 2.40 -11.76 0.81
C LYS A 387 2.40 -12.69 2.02
N VAL A 388 2.43 -12.08 3.22
CA VAL A 388 2.16 -12.83 4.44
C VAL A 388 0.73 -13.35 4.36
N PRO A 389 0.50 -14.69 4.38
CA PRO A 389 -0.83 -15.24 4.21
C PRO A 389 -1.75 -14.87 5.37
N THR A 390 -2.96 -14.40 5.06
CA THR A 390 -4.00 -14.17 6.07
C THR A 390 -4.77 -15.43 6.37
N ARG A 391 -4.87 -16.38 5.43
CA ARG A 391 -5.26 -17.76 5.74
C ARG A 391 -4.03 -18.53 6.18
N TRP A 392 -3.99 -18.96 7.44
CA TRP A 392 -2.83 -19.59 8.03
C TRP A 392 -2.60 -21.02 7.56
N GLY A 393 -3.67 -21.76 7.26
CA GLY A 393 -3.61 -23.12 6.83
C GLY A 393 -4.97 -23.70 6.46
N THR A 394 -5.13 -25.01 6.65
CA THR A 394 -6.39 -25.75 6.48
C THR A 394 -6.82 -26.34 7.82
N ALA A 395 -8.02 -26.92 7.87
CA ALA A 395 -8.50 -27.62 9.06
C ALA A 395 -7.60 -28.81 9.43
N GLU A 396 -7.01 -29.47 8.42
CA GLU A 396 -6.10 -30.61 8.59
C GLU A 396 -4.67 -30.17 8.92
N GLU A 397 -4.23 -29.03 8.35
CA GLU A 397 -2.89 -28.48 8.51
C GLU A 397 -2.97 -26.98 8.87
N PRO A 398 -3.23 -26.60 10.14
CA PRO A 398 -3.53 -25.23 10.54
C PRO A 398 -2.41 -24.20 10.28
N GLY A 399 -1.16 -24.64 10.16
CA GLY A 399 0.00 -23.79 9.88
C GLY A 399 0.51 -23.87 8.44
N ARG A 400 -0.13 -24.60 7.56
CA ARG A 400 0.38 -24.94 6.21
C ARG A 400 0.97 -23.75 5.46
N TYR A 401 0.28 -22.64 5.41
CA TYR A 401 0.69 -21.50 4.62
C TYR A 401 1.60 -20.55 5.40
N ILE A 402 1.24 -20.26 6.65
CA ILE A 402 1.97 -19.27 7.46
C ILE A 402 3.35 -19.79 7.90
N ASP A 403 3.48 -21.08 8.20
CA ASP A 403 4.75 -21.67 8.61
C ASP A 403 5.70 -21.85 7.42
N ALA A 404 5.17 -22.04 6.22
CA ALA A 404 5.96 -22.18 5.00
C ALA A 404 6.38 -20.84 4.39
N TRP A 405 5.74 -19.73 4.74
CA TRP A 405 5.89 -18.45 4.05
C TRP A 405 7.35 -17.94 4.01
N GLY A 406 8.02 -17.85 5.13
CA GLY A 406 9.39 -17.31 5.22
C GLY A 406 10.47 -18.15 4.56
N ALA A 407 10.16 -19.41 4.23
CA ALA A 407 11.04 -20.35 3.53
C ALA A 407 10.81 -20.37 2.01
N GLN A 408 9.82 -19.62 1.50
CA GLN A 408 9.57 -19.53 0.06
C GLN A 408 10.69 -18.80 -0.66
N PRO A 409 11.11 -19.24 -1.86
CA PRO A 409 12.07 -18.52 -2.69
C PRO A 409 11.57 -17.14 -3.07
N VAL A 410 12.46 -16.14 -3.06
CA VAL A 410 12.13 -14.76 -3.45
C VAL A 410 12.68 -14.42 -4.83
N ALA A 411 11.95 -13.62 -5.59
CA ALA A 411 12.36 -13.08 -6.89
C ALA A 411 12.90 -14.15 -7.88
N GLY A 412 12.33 -15.36 -7.87
CA GLY A 412 12.77 -16.47 -8.72
C GLY A 412 14.19 -17.00 -8.42
N SER A 413 14.79 -16.59 -7.30
CA SER A 413 16.07 -17.10 -6.80
C SER A 413 15.88 -18.46 -6.09
N ASN A 414 16.98 -19.03 -5.60
CA ASN A 414 16.93 -20.18 -4.70
C ASN A 414 17.03 -19.79 -3.22
N LEU A 415 16.95 -18.51 -2.91
CA LEU A 415 17.09 -17.98 -1.56
C LEU A 415 15.74 -17.54 -1.02
N SER A 416 15.47 -17.85 0.23
CA SER A 416 14.32 -17.37 0.97
C SER A 416 14.62 -16.07 1.72
N LEU A 417 13.58 -15.40 2.25
CA LEU A 417 13.77 -14.26 3.15
C LEU A 417 14.63 -14.63 4.37
N ALA A 418 14.44 -15.84 4.90
CA ALA A 418 15.23 -16.33 6.04
C ALA A 418 16.70 -16.52 5.70
N ASP A 419 17.02 -16.95 4.46
CA ASP A 419 18.42 -17.07 4.00
C ASP A 419 19.12 -15.71 3.83
N ILE A 420 18.35 -14.67 3.48
CA ILE A 420 18.88 -13.34 3.18
C ILE A 420 18.96 -12.48 4.44
N TYR A 421 17.90 -12.44 5.24
CA TYR A 421 17.72 -11.50 6.36
C TYR A 421 17.69 -12.17 7.73
N GLY A 422 17.66 -13.52 7.78
CA GLY A 422 17.57 -14.31 9.00
C GLY A 422 16.14 -14.50 9.51
N GLN A 423 15.95 -15.54 10.32
CA GLN A 423 14.63 -15.96 10.80
C GLN A 423 13.96 -14.89 11.69
N GLU A 424 14.74 -14.12 12.46
CA GLU A 424 14.20 -13.06 13.31
C GLU A 424 13.46 -11.97 12.51
N VAL A 425 13.94 -11.63 11.30
CA VAL A 425 13.27 -10.69 10.42
C VAL A 425 11.98 -11.29 9.89
N VAL A 426 12.02 -12.54 9.46
CA VAL A 426 10.83 -13.27 8.99
C VAL A 426 9.75 -13.32 10.07
N ASP A 427 10.12 -13.65 11.30
CA ASP A 427 9.18 -13.71 12.43
C ASP A 427 8.55 -12.33 12.69
N ARG A 428 9.33 -11.25 12.69
CA ARG A 428 8.80 -9.88 12.84
C ARG A 428 7.84 -9.47 11.73
N LEU A 429 8.16 -9.82 10.47
CA LEU A 429 7.28 -9.53 9.33
C LEU A 429 5.96 -10.31 9.41
N ARG A 430 6.03 -11.57 9.82
CA ARG A 430 4.86 -12.44 9.99
C ARG A 430 3.98 -11.96 11.15
N ASP A 431 4.58 -11.84 12.33
CA ASP A 431 3.85 -11.59 13.57
C ASP A 431 3.25 -10.17 13.61
N GLY A 432 3.92 -9.20 13.03
CA GLY A 432 3.44 -7.82 13.00
C GLY A 432 2.22 -7.57 12.11
N MET A 433 1.88 -8.49 11.21
CA MET A 433 0.61 -8.42 10.48
C MET A 433 -0.61 -8.57 11.38
N ALA A 434 -0.49 -9.29 12.50
CA ALA A 434 -1.55 -9.45 13.49
C ALA A 434 -1.73 -8.21 14.39
N GLU A 435 -0.77 -7.28 14.37
CA GLU A 435 -0.73 -6.08 15.22
C GLU A 435 -0.87 -4.78 14.42
N SER A 436 -1.31 -4.87 13.16
CA SER A 436 -1.39 -3.71 12.28
C SER A 436 -2.41 -2.68 12.76
N ASN A 437 -1.99 -1.42 12.82
CA ASN A 437 -2.84 -0.30 13.15
C ASN A 437 -3.32 0.39 11.87
N ARG A 438 -4.62 0.59 11.74
CA ARG A 438 -5.23 1.32 10.62
C ARG A 438 -6.26 2.30 11.15
N TRP A 439 -6.23 3.52 10.63
CA TRP A 439 -7.20 4.54 11.02
C TRP A 439 -8.63 4.16 10.66
N GLY A 440 -9.55 4.39 11.60
CA GLY A 440 -10.98 4.32 11.39
C GLY A 440 -11.58 2.91 11.29
N PHE A 441 -10.77 1.86 11.14
CA PHE A 441 -11.30 0.49 11.04
C PHE A 441 -11.84 0.01 12.38
N ASP A 442 -11.05 0.01 13.44
CA ASP A 442 -11.47 -0.38 14.80
C ASP A 442 -12.60 0.51 15.36
N GLN A 443 -12.73 1.72 14.82
CA GLN A 443 -13.79 2.67 15.19
C GLN A 443 -15.08 2.47 14.39
N GLY A 444 -15.13 1.51 13.47
CA GLY A 444 -16.27 1.26 12.59
C GLY A 444 -16.48 2.35 11.54
N GLN A 445 -15.44 3.11 11.18
CA GLN A 445 -15.48 4.23 10.24
C GLN A 445 -14.82 3.90 8.88
N GLY A 446 -14.70 2.62 8.56
CA GLY A 446 -14.04 2.17 7.34
C GLY A 446 -14.60 2.76 6.04
N ALA A 447 -15.89 3.05 5.99
CA ALA A 447 -16.50 3.71 4.83
C ALA A 447 -15.98 5.13 4.60
N LEU A 448 -15.69 5.90 5.68
CA LEU A 448 -15.02 7.18 5.57
C LEU A 448 -13.59 7.01 5.06
N ILE A 449 -12.87 6.01 5.59
CA ILE A 449 -11.50 5.70 5.14
C ILE A 449 -11.50 5.41 3.64
N THR A 450 -12.42 4.60 3.14
CA THR A 450 -12.57 4.35 1.70
C THR A 450 -12.65 5.65 0.91
N ARG A 451 -13.48 6.60 1.33
CA ARG A 451 -13.63 7.89 0.63
C ARG A 451 -12.36 8.73 0.67
N LEU A 452 -11.64 8.76 1.79
CA LEU A 452 -10.38 9.48 1.93
C LEU A 452 -9.30 8.94 0.98
N TYR A 453 -9.27 7.62 0.76
CA TYR A 453 -8.35 6.98 -0.19
C TYR A 453 -8.80 7.18 -1.65
N GLU A 454 -10.09 7.03 -1.96
CA GLU A 454 -10.64 7.29 -3.31
C GLU A 454 -10.39 8.73 -3.77
N GLU A 455 -10.51 9.71 -2.86
CA GLU A 455 -10.31 11.13 -3.14
C GLU A 455 -8.85 11.60 -2.95
N LEU A 456 -7.94 10.69 -2.52
CA LEU A 456 -6.53 10.99 -2.23
C LEU A 456 -6.35 12.19 -1.29
N THR A 457 -7.28 12.37 -0.35
CA THR A 457 -7.39 13.56 0.49
C THR A 457 -6.09 13.92 1.20
N PHE A 458 -5.48 12.95 1.91
CA PHE A 458 -4.21 13.17 2.59
C PHE A 458 -3.06 13.41 1.62
N SER A 459 -2.95 12.62 0.55
CA SER A 459 -1.87 12.76 -0.42
C SER A 459 -1.83 14.15 -1.06
N ILE A 460 -3.00 14.69 -1.41
CA ILE A 460 -3.14 16.03 -1.99
C ILE A 460 -2.74 17.11 -0.98
N VAL A 461 -3.31 17.09 0.22
CA VAL A 461 -3.09 18.14 1.23
C VAL A 461 -1.66 18.14 1.75
N LEU A 462 -1.07 16.96 1.94
CA LEU A 462 0.34 16.85 2.35
C LEU A 462 1.28 17.40 1.28
N GLN A 463 1.02 17.12 0.00
CA GLN A 463 1.82 17.63 -1.09
C GLN A 463 1.65 19.17 -1.23
N GLU A 464 0.46 19.70 -1.01
CA GLU A 464 0.20 21.15 -0.96
C GLU A 464 1.01 21.82 0.17
N MET A 465 1.10 21.21 1.36
CA MET A 465 1.95 21.66 2.46
C MET A 465 3.44 21.64 2.09
N LEU A 466 3.92 20.52 1.54
CA LEU A 466 5.34 20.38 1.15
C LEU A 466 5.73 21.35 0.02
N SER A 467 4.79 21.75 -0.84
CA SER A 467 5.00 22.76 -1.87
C SER A 467 5.00 24.21 -1.32
N GLY A 468 4.64 24.41 -0.05
CA GLY A 468 4.55 25.70 0.60
C GLY A 468 3.24 26.44 0.34
N TYR A 469 2.22 25.76 -0.21
CA TYR A 469 0.89 26.35 -0.36
C TYR A 469 0.19 26.53 0.99
N PHE A 470 0.29 25.52 1.87
CA PHE A 470 -0.12 25.61 3.26
C PHE A 470 1.09 25.53 4.20
N ASN A 471 1.02 26.17 5.36
CA ASN A 471 1.86 25.84 6.50
C ASN A 471 1.24 24.66 7.30
N ALA A 472 1.95 24.12 8.28
CA ALA A 472 1.46 22.94 9.02
C ALA A 472 0.14 23.21 9.79
N GLU A 473 -0.07 24.43 10.30
CA GLU A 473 -1.32 24.79 10.99
C GLU A 473 -2.50 24.90 10.02
N ASP A 474 -2.32 25.54 8.88
CA ASP A 474 -3.37 25.59 7.85
C ASP A 474 -3.66 24.21 7.27
N THR A 475 -2.63 23.35 7.14
CA THR A 475 -2.76 21.98 6.65
C THR A 475 -3.66 21.14 7.53
N ILE A 476 -3.51 21.19 8.86
CA ILE A 476 -4.34 20.39 9.77
C ILE A 476 -5.79 20.86 9.75
N ILE A 477 -6.02 22.17 9.57
CA ILE A 477 -7.36 22.74 9.42
C ILE A 477 -7.99 22.31 8.09
N GLU A 478 -7.23 22.34 7.00
CA GLU A 478 -7.69 21.88 5.69
C GLU A 478 -8.05 20.39 5.72
N LEU A 479 -7.20 19.56 6.35
CA LEU A 479 -7.51 18.14 6.55
C LEU A 479 -8.81 17.96 7.33
N TYR A 480 -8.99 18.68 8.44
CA TYR A 480 -10.21 18.63 9.21
C TYR A 480 -11.45 18.97 8.37
N GLN A 481 -11.38 20.02 7.56
CA GLN A 481 -12.48 20.44 6.70
C GLN A 481 -12.81 19.39 5.65
N ARG A 482 -11.80 18.89 4.93
CA ARG A 482 -12.01 17.85 3.90
C ARG A 482 -12.56 16.56 4.49
N ILE A 483 -12.09 16.14 5.67
CA ILE A 483 -12.61 14.95 6.35
C ILE A 483 -14.06 15.16 6.74
N THR A 484 -14.39 16.29 7.37
CA THR A 484 -15.76 16.58 7.81
C THR A 484 -16.76 16.73 6.66
N ASP A 485 -16.30 17.26 5.52
CA ASP A 485 -17.12 17.38 4.30
C ASP A 485 -17.50 16.00 3.71
N LEU A 486 -16.72 14.96 4.01
CA LEU A 486 -17.02 13.59 3.60
C LEU A 486 -18.03 12.88 4.52
N ILE A 487 -18.26 13.40 5.72
CA ILE A 487 -19.20 12.80 6.68
C ILE A 487 -20.59 13.40 6.48
N PRO A 488 -21.60 12.60 6.08
CA PRO A 488 -22.96 13.10 5.89
C PRO A 488 -23.51 13.73 7.17
N ASN A 489 -24.02 14.95 7.06
CA ASN A 489 -24.64 15.69 8.19
C ASN A 489 -23.72 15.90 9.41
N TYR A 490 -22.40 16.03 9.19
CA TYR A 490 -21.46 16.33 10.26
C TYR A 490 -21.90 17.57 11.04
N GLN A 491 -22.05 17.44 12.35
CA GLN A 491 -22.41 18.55 13.22
C GLN A 491 -21.12 19.14 13.82
N TYR A 492 -20.71 20.30 13.33
CA TYR A 492 -19.60 21.02 13.93
C TYR A 492 -19.95 21.36 15.39
N TYR A 493 -19.12 20.93 16.33
CA TYR A 493 -19.22 21.37 17.71
C TYR A 493 -18.76 22.84 17.77
N ILE A 494 -19.73 23.75 17.82
CA ILE A 494 -19.45 25.16 18.09
C ILE A 494 -19.37 25.24 19.62
N ASP A 495 -18.16 25.41 20.15
CA ASP A 495 -17.99 25.78 21.57
C ASP A 495 -18.87 27.01 21.84
N PRO A 496 -19.79 26.94 22.80
CA PRO A 496 -20.55 28.12 23.15
C PRO A 496 -19.55 29.18 23.60
N GLU A 497 -19.58 30.36 22.95
CA GLU A 497 -18.75 31.49 23.36
C GLU A 497 -18.83 31.62 24.90
N PRO A 498 -17.69 31.79 25.60
CA PRO A 498 -17.73 32.00 27.03
C PRO A 498 -18.63 33.21 27.30
N THR A 499 -19.76 32.95 27.90
CA THR A 499 -20.70 34.01 28.33
C THR A 499 -19.88 34.96 29.19
N ALA A 500 -19.64 36.15 28.69
CA ALA A 500 -19.01 37.25 29.43
C ALA A 500 -19.85 37.40 30.74
N THR A 501 -19.27 37.01 31.86
CA THR A 501 -19.84 37.31 33.16
C THR A 501 -19.84 38.79 33.31
N ALA A 502 -21.05 39.38 33.21
CA ALA A 502 -21.24 40.80 33.54
C ALA A 502 -20.93 40.93 35.03
N ASP A 503 -19.76 41.49 35.32
CA ASP A 503 -19.46 42.00 36.65
C ASP A 503 -20.42 43.14 36.94
N SER A 504 -21.27 42.91 37.92
CA SER A 504 -22.16 43.90 38.58
C SER A 504 -21.50 44.43 39.83
#